data_30b8416b388c8c036cc8e38a357df21c
#
_entry.id   30b8416b388c8c036cc8e38a357df21c
#
_cell.length_a   1.000
_cell.length_b   1.000
_cell.length_c   1.000
_cell.angle_alpha   90.00
_cell.angle_beta   90.00
_cell.angle_gamma   90.00
#
_symmetry.space_group_name_H-M   'P 1'
#
loop_
_entity.id
_entity.type
_entity.pdbx_description
1 polymer ?
#
loop_
_entity_poly.entity_id
_entity_poly.type
_entity_poly.pdbx_seq_one_letter_code
_entity_poly.pdbx_strand_id
1 'polypeptide(L)'
;NMENTFFKMLITLLDSKKVNGSKNVDFNFKEILNMELPDDELYGESWEVSSHKGGLSYVENGEFQGKSLIELIEKYGKDILGEEITDKFKGKFPLLIKYLDINDRLSVQVHPSDEYALRVEGEFGKSESWYIMEASDDATLILGIKAGITKEIFKEKVEAKEFDGLFNTVKVKKGDFINLCPGVVHATMEGSILICEVQQNSDTTYRIYDFDRLVDG
;
A
#
# COMPACT_ATOMS: atom_id res chain seq x y z
N ASN A 1 -33.58 -1.49 5.87
CA ASN A 1 -33.30 -1.69 4.44
C ASN A 1 -32.15 -0.80 4.03
N MET A 2 -30.92 -1.39 4.01
CA MET A 2 -29.70 -0.69 3.58
C MET A 2 -29.59 -0.54 2.06
N GLU A 3 -30.61 -0.88 1.29
CA GLU A 3 -30.56 -0.97 -0.18
C GLU A 3 -30.25 0.35 -0.93
N ASN A 4 -30.21 1.49 -0.26
CA ASN A 4 -29.96 2.79 -0.91
C ASN A 4 -29.07 3.76 -0.11
N THR A 5 -28.31 3.30 0.86
CA THR A 5 -27.41 4.20 1.59
C THR A 5 -26.02 4.14 0.95
N PHE A 6 -25.72 5.11 0.10
CA PHE A 6 -24.35 5.31 -0.38
C PHE A 6 -23.53 5.86 0.77
N PHE A 7 -22.54 5.08 1.23
CA PHE A 7 -21.55 5.54 2.20
C PHE A 7 -20.45 6.28 1.44
N LYS A 8 -20.23 7.52 1.80
CA LYS A 8 -18.99 8.20 1.47
C LYS A 8 -18.06 8.04 2.66
N MET A 9 -16.92 7.40 2.44
CA MET A 9 -15.91 7.21 3.48
C MET A 9 -15.07 8.47 3.62
N LEU A 10 -14.78 8.87 4.85
CA LEU A 10 -13.83 9.94 5.12
C LEU A 10 -12.41 9.39 4.92
N ILE A 11 -11.65 10.10 4.12
CA ILE A 11 -10.26 9.75 3.81
C ILE A 11 -9.39 9.98 5.05
N THR A 12 -8.54 9.02 5.35
CA THR A 12 -7.50 9.17 6.37
C THR A 12 -6.19 9.51 5.70
N LEU A 13 -5.75 10.74 5.88
CA LEU A 13 -4.45 11.19 5.39
C LEU A 13 -3.37 10.79 6.38
N LEU A 14 -2.30 10.21 5.87
CA LEU A 14 -1.11 9.90 6.64
C LEU A 14 0.01 10.88 6.28
N ASP A 15 0.68 11.40 7.31
CA ASP A 15 1.87 12.22 7.15
C ASP A 15 2.95 11.44 6.39
N SER A 16 3.46 12.05 5.32
CA SER A 16 4.46 11.45 4.41
C SER A 16 5.87 11.37 5.01
N LYS A 17 6.06 11.63 6.29
CA LYS A 17 7.36 11.47 6.95
C LYS A 17 7.99 10.09 6.77
N LYS A 18 7.19 9.11 6.39
CA LYS A 18 7.65 7.76 6.03
C LYS A 18 8.03 7.58 4.56
N VAL A 19 7.63 8.50 3.69
CA VAL A 19 7.97 8.52 2.27
C VAL A 19 8.63 9.86 2.02
N ASN A 20 9.94 9.91 1.88
CA ASN A 20 10.67 11.15 1.63
C ASN A 20 10.22 11.75 0.30
N GLY A 21 9.19 12.60 0.37
CA GLY A 21 8.73 13.38 -0.77
C GLY A 21 9.80 14.41 -1.14
N SER A 22 10.28 14.36 -2.37
CA SER A 22 11.09 15.44 -2.92
C SER A 22 10.19 16.68 -3.08
N LYS A 23 10.78 17.87 -2.88
CA LYS A 23 10.05 19.15 -3.08
C LYS A 23 9.65 19.43 -4.54
N ASN A 24 10.09 18.60 -5.47
CA ASN A 24 9.73 18.66 -6.88
C ASN A 24 8.74 17.52 -7.17
N VAL A 25 7.48 17.76 -6.90
CA VAL A 25 6.41 16.80 -7.12
C VAL A 25 5.85 17.03 -8.52
N ASP A 26 6.06 16.08 -9.44
CA ASP A 26 5.46 16.10 -10.77
C ASP A 26 3.96 15.79 -10.70
N PHE A 27 3.53 15.09 -9.66
CA PHE A 27 2.14 14.75 -9.37
C PHE A 27 1.79 15.17 -7.95
N ASN A 28 0.56 15.60 -7.74
CA ASN A 28 0.11 16.13 -6.46
C ASN A 28 -1.30 15.61 -6.16
N PHE A 29 -1.47 14.96 -5.02
CA PHE A 29 -2.78 14.54 -4.52
C PHE A 29 -3.83 15.64 -4.59
N LYS A 30 -3.46 16.86 -4.21
CA LYS A 30 -4.34 18.01 -4.20
C LYS A 30 -4.95 18.29 -5.59
N GLU A 31 -4.13 18.21 -6.63
CA GLU A 31 -4.57 18.49 -8.00
C GLU A 31 -5.29 17.30 -8.64
N ILE A 32 -4.72 16.09 -8.50
CA ILE A 32 -5.22 14.90 -9.19
C ILE A 32 -6.49 14.36 -8.52
N LEU A 33 -6.53 14.36 -7.19
CA LEU A 33 -7.65 13.84 -6.41
C LEU A 33 -8.61 14.93 -5.93
N ASN A 34 -8.32 16.20 -6.27
CA ASN A 34 -9.09 17.37 -5.83
C ASN A 34 -9.28 17.42 -4.30
N MET A 35 -8.20 17.13 -3.58
CA MET A 35 -8.18 17.14 -2.12
C MET A 35 -7.79 18.50 -1.58
N GLU A 36 -8.46 18.96 -0.53
CA GLU A 36 -8.05 20.13 0.24
C GLU A 36 -7.04 19.69 1.31
N LEU A 37 -5.75 19.90 1.04
CA LEU A 37 -4.65 19.56 1.93
C LEU A 37 -3.92 20.82 2.38
N PRO A 38 -3.37 20.86 3.61
CA PRO A 38 -2.45 21.91 4.05
C PRO A 38 -1.26 22.07 3.09
N ASP A 39 -0.87 23.32 2.80
CA ASP A 39 0.20 23.59 1.84
C ASP A 39 1.62 23.42 2.42
N ASP A 40 1.73 23.29 3.72
CA ASP A 40 2.99 23.23 4.48
C ASP A 40 3.43 21.78 4.82
N GLU A 41 2.62 20.80 4.48
CA GLU A 41 2.90 19.39 4.72
C GLU A 41 3.02 18.60 3.41
N LEU A 42 3.82 17.53 3.45
CA LEU A 42 3.97 16.58 2.35
C LEU A 42 3.20 15.29 2.68
N TYR A 43 2.34 14.89 1.76
CA TYR A 43 1.52 13.70 1.91
C TYR A 43 1.96 12.66 0.87
N GLY A 44 2.44 11.51 1.32
CA GLY A 44 2.85 10.40 0.45
C GLY A 44 1.81 9.29 0.33
N GLU A 45 0.87 9.21 1.29
CA GLU A 45 -0.17 8.19 1.30
C GLU A 45 -1.53 8.78 1.69
N SER A 46 -2.59 8.31 1.02
CA SER A 46 -3.98 8.56 1.41
C SER A 46 -4.72 7.23 1.51
N TRP A 47 -5.22 6.89 2.69
CA TRP A 47 -5.96 5.66 2.94
C TRP A 47 -7.46 5.89 2.73
N GLU A 48 -7.94 5.41 1.59
CA GLU A 48 -9.31 5.66 1.12
C GLU A 48 -10.33 4.77 1.80
N VAL A 49 -10.03 3.47 1.92
CA VAL A 49 -10.89 2.50 2.60
C VAL A 49 -10.04 1.65 3.52
N SER A 50 -10.19 1.85 4.81
CA SER A 50 -9.39 1.17 5.83
C SER A 50 -10.17 0.85 7.09
N SER A 51 -10.02 -0.37 7.54
CA SER A 51 -10.37 -0.80 8.91
C SER A 51 -9.13 -1.13 9.74
N HIS A 52 -7.95 -0.74 9.27
CA HIS A 52 -6.70 -0.99 9.98
C HIS A 52 -6.52 -0.02 11.14
N LYS A 53 -6.04 -0.53 12.28
CA LYS A 53 -5.81 0.28 13.50
C LYS A 53 -4.87 1.48 13.33
N GLY A 54 -4.00 1.43 12.32
CA GLY A 54 -3.07 2.52 11.96
C GLY A 54 -3.73 3.70 11.27
N GLY A 55 -4.96 3.53 10.75
CA GLY A 55 -5.73 4.58 10.09
C GLY A 55 -7.11 4.07 9.74
N LEU A 56 -8.14 4.58 10.40
CA LEU A 56 -9.52 4.15 10.20
C LEU A 56 -10.24 5.07 9.24
N SER A 57 -11.04 4.49 8.35
CA SER A 57 -12.01 5.26 7.57
C SER A 57 -13.32 5.42 8.35
N TYR A 58 -13.93 6.59 8.22
CA TYR A 58 -15.18 6.96 8.87
C TYR A 58 -16.24 7.31 7.84
N VAL A 59 -17.49 7.08 8.18
CA VAL A 59 -18.63 7.46 7.34
C VAL A 59 -18.84 8.96 7.40
N GLU A 60 -18.87 9.61 6.24
CA GLU A 60 -18.99 11.07 6.15
C GLU A 60 -20.44 11.55 6.17
N ASN A 61 -21.40 10.72 5.76
CA ASN A 61 -22.80 11.13 5.61
C ASN A 61 -23.83 10.04 5.97
N GLY A 62 -25.10 10.43 6.02
CA GLY A 62 -26.20 9.52 6.28
C GLY A 62 -26.34 9.14 7.76
N GLU A 63 -27.15 8.11 8.04
CA GLU A 63 -27.50 7.69 9.40
C GLU A 63 -26.31 7.14 10.21
N PHE A 64 -25.22 6.75 9.54
CA PHE A 64 -24.02 6.21 10.17
C PHE A 64 -22.87 7.21 10.23
N GLN A 65 -23.13 8.49 9.96
CA GLN A 65 -22.09 9.52 9.99
C GLN A 65 -21.29 9.50 11.28
N GLY A 66 -19.95 9.55 11.14
CA GLY A 66 -18.99 9.50 12.24
C GLY A 66 -18.68 8.10 12.77
N LYS A 67 -19.34 7.05 12.25
CA LYS A 67 -19.00 5.67 12.57
C LYS A 67 -17.79 5.22 11.77
N SER A 68 -16.87 4.51 12.41
CA SER A 68 -15.76 3.87 11.72
C SER A 68 -16.21 2.65 10.92
N LEU A 69 -15.42 2.28 9.92
CA LEU A 69 -15.65 1.06 9.15
C LEU A 69 -15.64 -0.20 10.04
N ILE A 70 -14.81 -0.23 11.10
CA ILE A 70 -14.80 -1.32 12.08
C ILE A 70 -16.15 -1.44 12.78
N GLU A 71 -16.69 -0.34 13.34
CA GLU A 71 -17.98 -0.36 14.01
C GLU A 71 -19.12 -0.84 13.10
N LEU A 72 -19.07 -0.48 11.81
CA LEU A 72 -20.05 -0.96 10.83
C LEU A 72 -19.91 -2.45 10.55
N ILE A 73 -18.69 -2.94 10.37
CA ILE A 73 -18.44 -4.36 10.14
C ILE A 73 -18.81 -5.21 11.37
N GLU A 74 -18.50 -4.75 12.56
CA GLU A 74 -18.89 -5.45 13.80
C GLU A 74 -20.42 -5.60 13.92
N LYS A 75 -21.16 -4.60 13.49
CA LYS A 75 -22.62 -4.60 13.61
C LYS A 75 -23.34 -5.20 12.40
N TYR A 76 -22.84 -4.95 11.20
CA TYR A 76 -23.51 -5.26 9.95
C TYR A 76 -22.62 -6.08 8.99
N GLY A 77 -21.59 -6.77 9.49
CA GLY A 77 -20.59 -7.44 8.68
C GLY A 77 -21.16 -8.34 7.59
N LYS A 78 -22.15 -9.18 7.92
CA LYS A 78 -22.78 -10.07 6.94
C LYS A 78 -23.57 -9.32 5.86
N ASP A 79 -24.17 -8.18 6.20
CA ASP A 79 -24.91 -7.36 5.25
C ASP A 79 -23.99 -6.57 4.32
N ILE A 80 -22.79 -6.20 4.81
CA ILE A 80 -21.80 -5.40 4.06
C ILE A 80 -20.87 -6.28 3.23
N LEU A 81 -20.34 -7.36 3.81
CA LEU A 81 -19.34 -8.22 3.20
C LEU A 81 -19.90 -9.50 2.59
N GLY A 82 -21.13 -9.88 2.98
CA GLY A 82 -21.68 -11.20 2.72
C GLY A 82 -21.14 -12.24 3.72
N GLU A 83 -21.84 -13.37 3.77
CA GLU A 83 -21.59 -14.42 4.77
C GLU A 83 -20.21 -15.06 4.58
N GLU A 84 -19.86 -15.43 3.35
CA GLU A 84 -18.60 -16.08 3.00
C GLU A 84 -17.37 -15.24 3.41
N ILE A 85 -17.37 -13.97 3.07
CA ILE A 85 -16.24 -13.07 3.38
C ILE A 85 -16.15 -12.81 4.88
N THR A 86 -17.29 -12.62 5.55
CA THR A 86 -17.35 -12.42 6.98
C THR A 86 -16.75 -13.62 7.74
N ASP A 87 -17.09 -14.84 7.35
CA ASP A 87 -16.60 -16.06 7.98
C ASP A 87 -15.10 -16.27 7.67
N LYS A 88 -14.68 -16.08 6.41
CA LYS A 88 -13.29 -16.22 5.98
C LYS A 88 -12.35 -15.26 6.70
N PHE A 89 -12.74 -14.01 6.84
CA PHE A 89 -11.91 -12.97 7.45
C PHE A 89 -12.27 -12.70 8.92
N LYS A 90 -13.07 -13.59 9.55
CA LYS A 90 -13.46 -13.52 10.96
C LYS A 90 -14.04 -12.16 11.34
N GLY A 91 -14.92 -11.63 10.50
CA GLY A 91 -15.57 -10.34 10.70
C GLY A 91 -14.66 -9.11 10.51
N LYS A 92 -13.49 -9.26 9.93
CA LYS A 92 -12.61 -8.13 9.56
C LYS A 92 -12.87 -7.70 8.13
N PHE A 93 -12.75 -6.41 7.85
CA PHE A 93 -12.75 -5.92 6.46
C PHE A 93 -11.45 -6.37 5.77
N PRO A 94 -11.54 -7.05 4.61
CA PRO A 94 -10.40 -7.77 4.05
C PRO A 94 -9.38 -6.90 3.31
N LEU A 95 -9.74 -5.67 2.95
CA LEU A 95 -8.94 -4.83 2.06
C LEU A 95 -8.49 -3.53 2.77
N LEU A 96 -7.39 -3.00 2.27
CA LEU A 96 -6.96 -1.63 2.44
C LEU A 96 -6.73 -1.03 1.05
N ILE A 97 -7.41 0.07 0.75
CA ILE A 97 -7.27 0.79 -0.53
C ILE A 97 -6.66 2.14 -0.23
N LYS A 98 -5.60 2.48 -0.95
CA LYS A 98 -4.88 3.73 -0.76
C LYS A 98 -4.30 4.28 -2.05
N TYR A 99 -4.02 5.56 -2.05
CA TYR A 99 -3.19 6.20 -3.04
C TYR A 99 -1.78 6.42 -2.48
N LEU A 100 -0.79 6.26 -3.33
CA LEU A 100 0.61 6.52 -3.03
C LEU A 100 1.13 7.57 -4.02
N ASP A 101 1.60 8.69 -3.49
CA ASP A 101 2.30 9.73 -4.25
C ASP A 101 3.80 9.59 -4.01
N ILE A 102 4.46 8.92 -4.95
CA ILE A 102 5.83 8.47 -4.80
C ILE A 102 6.76 9.34 -5.64
N ASN A 103 7.60 10.09 -4.97
CA ASN A 103 8.61 10.96 -5.58
C ASN A 103 10.04 10.59 -5.15
N ASP A 104 10.21 9.48 -4.44
CA ASP A 104 11.47 8.90 -4.01
C ASP A 104 11.34 7.37 -4.00
N ARG A 105 12.41 6.67 -3.73
CA ARG A 105 12.44 5.21 -3.67
C ARG A 105 11.65 4.68 -2.47
N LEU A 106 10.76 3.75 -2.68
CA LEU A 106 10.28 2.90 -1.60
C LEU A 106 11.34 1.85 -1.23
N SER A 107 11.31 1.37 0.01
CA SER A 107 12.19 0.28 0.43
C SER A 107 12.04 -0.94 -0.48
N VAL A 108 13.14 -1.64 -0.72
CA VAL A 108 13.10 -2.97 -1.32
C VAL A 108 12.49 -3.92 -0.30
N GLN A 109 11.34 -4.47 -0.62
CA GLN A 109 10.50 -5.17 0.34
C GLN A 109 9.82 -6.40 -0.26
N VAL A 110 9.33 -7.25 0.62
CA VAL A 110 8.53 -8.43 0.28
C VAL A 110 7.45 -8.65 1.32
N HIS A 111 6.29 -9.14 0.88
CA HIS A 111 5.16 -9.43 1.75
C HIS A 111 4.91 -10.92 1.87
N PRO A 112 4.45 -11.40 3.05
CA PRO A 112 4.18 -12.81 3.29
C PRO A 112 2.84 -13.25 2.70
N SER A 113 2.71 -14.56 2.46
CA SER A 113 1.42 -15.21 2.21
C SER A 113 0.59 -15.31 3.50
N ASP A 114 -0.73 -15.56 3.35
CA ASP A 114 -1.61 -15.82 4.50
C ASP A 114 -1.11 -16.96 5.37
N GLU A 115 -0.66 -18.07 4.75
CA GLU A 115 -0.15 -19.24 5.49
C GLU A 115 1.04 -18.88 6.38
N TYR A 116 1.98 -18.11 5.83
CA TYR A 116 3.16 -17.70 6.60
C TYR A 116 2.80 -16.69 7.68
N ALA A 117 2.07 -15.62 7.32
CA ALA A 117 1.74 -14.54 8.21
C ALA A 117 0.84 -14.95 9.38
N LEU A 118 -0.17 -15.79 9.13
CA LEU A 118 -1.02 -16.32 10.22
C LEU A 118 -0.23 -17.14 11.24
N ARG A 119 0.82 -17.85 10.79
CA ARG A 119 1.67 -18.66 11.67
C ARG A 119 2.69 -17.83 12.45
N VAL A 120 3.30 -16.82 11.80
CA VAL A 120 4.47 -16.09 12.35
C VAL A 120 4.06 -14.79 13.00
N GLU A 121 3.13 -14.04 12.36
CA GLU A 121 2.72 -12.70 12.79
C GLU A 121 1.34 -12.71 13.48
N GLY A 122 0.56 -13.78 13.33
CA GLY A 122 -0.82 -13.87 13.84
C GLY A 122 -1.82 -13.01 13.06
N GLU A 123 -1.44 -12.54 11.86
CA GLU A 123 -2.25 -11.70 10.97
C GLU A 123 -2.32 -12.34 9.56
N PHE A 124 -3.21 -11.82 8.71
CA PHE A 124 -3.24 -12.21 7.30
C PHE A 124 -2.00 -11.70 6.57
N GLY A 125 -1.68 -12.34 5.45
CA GLY A 125 -0.63 -11.92 4.55
C GLY A 125 -0.96 -10.58 3.87
N LYS A 126 -0.08 -10.15 2.96
CA LYS A 126 -0.24 -8.90 2.24
C LYS A 126 -0.04 -9.12 0.75
N SER A 127 -1.08 -9.64 0.08
CA SER A 127 -1.17 -9.55 -1.38
C SER A 127 -1.60 -8.15 -1.75
N GLU A 128 -1.02 -7.59 -2.80
CA GLU A 128 -1.36 -6.25 -3.27
C GLU A 128 -1.34 -6.16 -4.79
N SER A 129 -2.00 -5.13 -5.29
CA SER A 129 -2.02 -4.78 -6.72
C SER A 129 -1.90 -3.28 -6.85
N TRP A 130 -1.09 -2.85 -7.81
CA TRP A 130 -0.84 -1.45 -8.11
C TRP A 130 -1.43 -1.10 -9.48
N TYR A 131 -2.28 -0.11 -9.52
CA TYR A 131 -2.68 0.56 -10.75
C TYR A 131 -1.92 1.87 -10.87
N ILE A 132 -1.15 2.03 -11.94
CA ILE A 132 -0.37 3.24 -12.18
C ILE A 132 -1.29 4.32 -12.75
N MET A 133 -1.62 5.30 -11.92
CA MET A 133 -2.50 6.41 -12.29
C MET A 133 -1.77 7.47 -13.09
N GLU A 134 -0.54 7.79 -12.68
CA GLU A 134 0.40 8.66 -13.40
C GLU A 134 1.82 8.16 -13.19
N ALA A 135 2.71 8.42 -14.14
CA ALA A 135 4.13 8.10 -14.06
C ALA A 135 4.94 9.04 -14.95
N SER A 136 6.12 9.45 -14.46
CA SER A 136 7.10 10.15 -15.28
C SER A 136 7.74 9.22 -16.31
N ASP A 137 8.38 9.77 -17.34
CA ASP A 137 8.97 8.99 -18.45
C ASP A 137 10.11 8.07 -18.00
N ASP A 138 10.76 8.37 -16.88
CA ASP A 138 11.86 7.61 -16.30
C ASP A 138 11.42 6.65 -15.19
N ALA A 139 10.13 6.58 -14.91
CA ALA A 139 9.58 5.76 -13.83
C ALA A 139 9.92 4.28 -13.97
N THR A 140 10.52 3.73 -12.92
CA THR A 140 10.93 2.32 -12.85
C THR A 140 10.62 1.69 -11.51
N LEU A 141 10.38 0.38 -11.56
CA LEU A 141 10.18 -0.47 -10.37
C LEU A 141 11.20 -1.60 -10.33
N ILE A 142 11.55 -2.04 -9.13
CA ILE A 142 12.03 -3.41 -8.91
C ILE A 142 10.82 -4.33 -8.91
N LEU A 143 10.91 -5.43 -9.66
CA LEU A 143 9.87 -6.45 -9.72
C LEU A 143 10.49 -7.84 -9.82
N GLY A 144 10.70 -8.46 -8.66
CA GLY A 144 11.27 -9.78 -8.51
C GLY A 144 12.80 -9.83 -8.57
N ILE A 145 13.32 -11.00 -8.21
CA ILE A 145 14.74 -11.33 -8.22
C ILE A 145 15.11 -11.88 -9.60
N LYS A 146 16.31 -11.58 -10.09
CA LYS A 146 16.79 -12.10 -11.38
C LYS A 146 16.91 -13.61 -11.39
N ALA A 147 16.65 -14.20 -12.55
CA ALA A 147 16.84 -15.64 -12.77
C ALA A 147 18.29 -16.06 -12.48
N GLY A 148 18.45 -17.22 -11.84
CA GLY A 148 19.78 -17.76 -11.48
C GLY A 148 20.33 -17.28 -10.14
N ILE A 149 19.69 -16.33 -9.46
CA ILE A 149 20.04 -15.94 -8.10
C ILE A 149 19.49 -16.99 -7.13
N THR A 150 20.39 -17.75 -6.49
CA THR A 150 20.01 -18.71 -5.45
C THR A 150 19.80 -18.01 -4.10
N LYS A 151 19.23 -18.72 -3.13
CA LYS A 151 19.03 -18.21 -1.77
C LYS A 151 20.35 -17.80 -1.11
N GLU A 152 21.41 -18.56 -1.36
CA GLU A 152 22.74 -18.32 -0.81
C GLU A 152 23.35 -17.05 -1.42
N ILE A 153 23.28 -16.91 -2.75
CA ILE A 153 23.76 -15.72 -3.46
C ILE A 153 22.96 -14.50 -3.01
N PHE A 154 21.64 -14.65 -2.88
CA PHE A 154 20.77 -13.54 -2.42
C PHE A 154 21.20 -13.09 -1.03
N LYS A 155 21.35 -14.03 -0.08
CA LYS A 155 21.75 -13.72 1.29
C LYS A 155 23.11 -13.02 1.34
N GLU A 156 24.13 -13.57 0.66
CA GLU A 156 25.48 -13.01 0.60
C GLU A 156 25.47 -11.58 0.09
N LYS A 157 24.79 -11.32 -1.05
CA LYS A 157 24.69 -10.00 -1.65
C LYS A 157 23.96 -8.99 -0.77
N VAL A 158 22.87 -9.38 -0.13
CA VAL A 158 22.12 -8.51 0.79
C VAL A 158 22.96 -8.15 2.02
N GLU A 159 23.65 -9.13 2.61
CA GLU A 159 24.56 -8.91 3.75
C GLU A 159 25.74 -7.99 3.38
N ALA A 160 26.26 -8.11 2.16
CA ALA A 160 27.32 -7.25 1.62
C ALA A 160 26.83 -5.88 1.14
N LYS A 161 25.51 -5.64 1.10
CA LYS A 161 24.86 -4.46 0.49
C LYS A 161 25.19 -4.31 -1.02
N GLU A 162 25.39 -5.41 -1.71
CA GLU A 162 25.68 -5.47 -3.14
C GLU A 162 24.42 -5.78 -3.96
N PHE A 163 23.63 -4.76 -4.26
CA PHE A 163 22.34 -4.94 -4.92
C PHE A 163 22.40 -4.98 -6.45
N ASP A 164 23.52 -4.62 -7.04
CA ASP A 164 23.71 -4.63 -8.49
C ASP A 164 23.53 -6.03 -9.07
N GLY A 165 22.68 -6.11 -10.10
CA GLY A 165 22.39 -7.36 -10.77
C GLY A 165 21.49 -8.34 -10.01
N LEU A 166 20.98 -7.97 -8.84
CA LEU A 166 20.17 -8.84 -8.01
C LEU A 166 18.68 -8.83 -8.42
N PHE A 167 18.16 -7.68 -8.81
CA PHE A 167 16.74 -7.47 -9.08
C PHE A 167 16.44 -7.21 -10.56
N ASN A 168 15.20 -7.53 -10.97
CA ASN A 168 14.68 -7.09 -12.24
C ASN A 168 14.16 -5.66 -12.10
N THR A 169 14.49 -4.81 -13.07
CA THR A 169 13.97 -3.45 -13.19
C THR A 169 13.03 -3.36 -14.37
N VAL A 170 11.84 -2.78 -14.16
CA VAL A 170 10.78 -2.64 -15.17
C VAL A 170 10.40 -1.17 -15.29
N LYS A 171 10.31 -0.66 -16.51
CA LYS A 171 9.67 0.63 -16.76
C LYS A 171 8.17 0.50 -16.61
N VAL A 172 7.55 1.53 -16.03
CA VAL A 172 6.10 1.63 -15.90
C VAL A 172 5.58 2.93 -16.50
N LYS A 173 4.31 2.93 -16.85
CA LYS A 173 3.60 4.07 -17.40
C LYS A 173 2.15 4.10 -16.91
N LYS A 174 1.51 5.23 -17.05
CA LYS A 174 0.08 5.39 -16.79
C LYS A 174 -0.74 4.28 -17.44
N GLY A 175 -1.64 3.66 -16.67
CA GLY A 175 -2.53 2.60 -17.08
C GLY A 175 -1.98 1.19 -16.89
N ASP A 176 -0.72 1.03 -16.50
CA ASP A 176 -0.18 -0.28 -16.18
C ASP A 176 -0.80 -0.82 -14.89
N PHE A 177 -1.00 -2.12 -14.85
CA PHE A 177 -1.49 -2.85 -13.68
C PHE A 177 -0.48 -3.93 -13.27
N ILE A 178 -0.07 -3.90 -12.02
CA ILE A 178 0.95 -4.79 -11.47
C ILE A 178 0.35 -5.58 -10.32
N ASN A 179 0.35 -6.90 -10.45
CA ASN A 179 -0.07 -7.79 -9.37
C ASN A 179 1.15 -8.27 -8.58
N LEU A 180 1.24 -7.86 -7.32
CA LEU A 180 2.31 -8.19 -6.39
C LEU A 180 1.88 -9.35 -5.50
N CYS A 181 2.06 -10.57 -6.02
CA CYS A 181 1.81 -11.76 -5.23
C CYS A 181 2.76 -11.85 -4.03
N PRO A 182 2.34 -12.48 -2.92
CA PRO A 182 3.21 -12.76 -1.79
C PRO A 182 4.53 -13.41 -2.22
N GLY A 183 5.64 -12.96 -1.65
CA GLY A 183 6.98 -13.43 -1.99
C GLY A 183 7.65 -12.72 -3.16
N VAL A 184 6.95 -11.85 -3.89
CA VAL A 184 7.57 -11.03 -4.94
C VAL A 184 8.27 -9.83 -4.30
N VAL A 185 9.59 -9.76 -4.48
CA VAL A 185 10.37 -8.59 -4.06
C VAL A 185 10.05 -7.41 -4.98
N HIS A 186 9.77 -6.25 -4.41
CA HIS A 186 9.41 -5.06 -5.16
C HIS A 186 9.87 -3.76 -4.48
N ALA A 187 9.98 -2.71 -5.26
CA ALA A 187 10.26 -1.33 -4.82
C ALA A 187 9.95 -0.35 -5.95
N THR A 188 9.80 0.93 -5.63
CA THR A 188 9.92 2.01 -6.63
C THR A 188 11.37 2.46 -6.70
N MET A 189 11.86 2.85 -7.88
CA MET A 189 13.28 3.19 -8.06
C MET A 189 13.49 4.61 -8.58
N GLU A 190 13.18 4.86 -9.84
CA GLU A 190 13.41 6.15 -10.48
C GLU A 190 12.07 6.77 -10.88
N GLY A 191 12.06 8.09 -10.99
CA GLY A 191 10.91 8.87 -11.42
C GLY A 191 9.84 9.07 -10.36
N SER A 192 8.77 9.77 -10.75
CA SER A 192 7.58 10.02 -9.93
C SER A 192 6.45 9.12 -10.38
N ILE A 193 5.73 8.54 -9.43
CA ILE A 193 4.64 7.60 -9.71
C ILE A 193 3.47 7.86 -8.76
N LEU A 194 2.27 8.01 -9.31
CA LEU A 194 1.03 7.99 -8.54
C LEU A 194 0.36 6.63 -8.70
N ILE A 195 0.15 5.94 -7.60
CA ILE A 195 -0.38 4.56 -7.56
C ILE A 195 -1.71 4.53 -6.81
N CYS A 196 -2.69 3.83 -7.38
CA CYS A 196 -3.79 3.29 -6.61
C CYS A 196 -3.41 1.87 -6.18
N GLU A 197 -3.20 1.67 -4.88
CA GLU A 197 -2.88 0.37 -4.30
C GLU A 197 -4.12 -0.26 -3.67
N VAL A 198 -4.40 -1.49 -4.06
CA VAL A 198 -5.41 -2.35 -3.42
C VAL A 198 -4.67 -3.52 -2.80
N GLN A 199 -4.70 -3.62 -1.47
CA GLN A 199 -4.00 -4.67 -0.72
C GLN A 199 -4.91 -5.37 0.28
N GLN A 200 -4.48 -6.52 0.78
CA GLN A 200 -5.08 -7.10 1.98
C GLN A 200 -4.88 -6.15 3.17
N ASN A 201 -5.82 -6.18 4.12
CA ASN A 201 -5.79 -5.33 5.31
C ASN A 201 -4.73 -5.80 6.31
N SER A 202 -3.48 -5.63 5.93
CA SER A 202 -2.27 -6.02 6.67
C SER A 202 -1.19 -4.96 6.49
N ASP A 203 -0.36 -4.79 7.50
CA ASP A 203 0.80 -3.88 7.48
C ASP A 203 2.14 -4.65 7.53
N THR A 204 2.08 -5.97 7.38
CA THR A 204 3.27 -6.82 7.48
C THR A 204 4.18 -6.64 6.27
N THR A 205 5.36 -6.07 6.51
CA THR A 205 6.37 -5.78 5.50
C THR A 205 7.74 -6.24 5.96
N TYR A 206 8.39 -7.07 5.15
CA TYR A 206 9.79 -7.44 5.36
C TYR A 206 10.68 -6.58 4.46
N ARG A 207 11.39 -5.63 5.07
CA ARG A 207 12.32 -4.75 4.36
C ARG A 207 13.66 -5.44 4.18
N ILE A 208 14.10 -5.55 2.92
CA ILE A 208 15.39 -6.12 2.53
C ILE A 208 16.45 -5.02 2.55
N TYR A 209 16.10 -3.84 2.03
CA TYR A 209 16.97 -2.68 2.00
C TYR A 209 16.16 -1.38 1.92
N ASP A 210 16.58 -0.38 2.65
CA ASP A 210 15.91 0.93 2.71
C ASP A 210 16.86 2.09 2.40
N PHE A 211 17.83 1.85 1.51
CA PHE A 211 18.77 2.86 0.99
C PHE A 211 19.55 3.61 2.10
N ASP A 212 19.77 2.93 3.21
CA ASP A 212 20.44 3.48 4.42
C ASP A 212 19.75 4.76 4.97
N ARG A 213 18.43 4.90 4.74
CA ARG A 213 17.68 6.02 5.31
C ARG A 213 17.66 5.97 6.82
N LEU A 214 17.89 7.14 7.43
CA LEU A 214 17.81 7.31 8.87
C LEU A 214 16.41 7.78 9.26
N VAL A 215 15.91 7.29 10.39
CA VAL A 215 14.71 7.78 11.04
C VAL A 215 15.16 8.68 12.18
N ASP A 216 14.66 9.91 12.20
CA ASP A 216 14.97 10.94 13.18
C ASP A 216 16.46 11.40 13.20
N GLY A 217 17.12 11.35 12.04
CA GLY A 217 18.49 11.85 11.83
C GLY A 217 19.56 10.90 12.24
#